data_72e2e631eba654e75a829033a8beeb7c
#
_entry.id   72e2e631eba654e75a829033a8beeb7c
#
_cell.length_a   1.000
_cell.length_b   1.000
_cell.length_c   1.000
_cell.angle_alpha   90.00
_cell.angle_beta   90.00
_cell.angle_gamma   90.00
#
_symmetry.space_group_name_H-M   'P 1'
#
loop_
_entity.id
_entity.type
_entity.pdbx_description
1 polymer ?
#
loop_
_entity_poly.entity_id
_entity_poly.type
_entity_poly.pdbx_seq_one_letter_code
_entity_poly.pdbx_strand_id
1 'polypeptide(L)'
;KIFKVRKKGAIVSSNTSSIPIKVLSQHLSEEEKKDFCITHFFNPVRYMGLLEIVKNENNDLDKINFLKKFCEIELGKGAIVCNDTPGFLGNRVGVYAMQIAMTEAFKMKLSVEEADAIFGRPMGIPKTGIFGLYDLIGIDLMGDVLKSFIKELPETDKFHEVAKEIPLVKKLIESGFTGRKGKGGFYRVNKTDGKKIMEALNLETGEYSPSKKINIKTEKVDLKSLINRDDKYGKYAWSVISKIIKYASSLVPGITKEFNDI
;
A
#
# COMPACT_ATOMS: atom_id res chain seq x y z
N LYS A 1 -13.11 0.17 -29.27
CA LYS A 1 -12.82 1.30 -30.20
C LYS A 1 -11.31 1.43 -30.46
N ILE A 2 -10.44 1.43 -29.45
CA ILE A 2 -8.97 1.60 -29.57
C ILE A 2 -8.37 0.56 -30.54
N PHE A 3 -8.70 -0.72 -30.38
CA PHE A 3 -8.19 -1.81 -31.22
C PHE A 3 -8.52 -1.67 -32.72
N LYS A 4 -9.59 -0.92 -33.08
CA LYS A 4 -9.97 -0.66 -34.48
C LYS A 4 -9.10 0.40 -35.15
N VAL A 5 -8.44 1.28 -34.39
CA VAL A 5 -7.71 2.43 -34.92
C VAL A 5 -6.22 2.43 -34.59
N ARG A 6 -5.78 1.51 -33.69
CA ARG A 6 -4.38 1.39 -33.33
C ARG A 6 -3.53 0.87 -34.48
N LYS A 7 -2.24 1.17 -34.48
CA LYS A 7 -1.27 0.49 -35.37
C LYS A 7 -1.28 -1.00 -35.07
N LYS A 8 -1.27 -1.85 -36.11
CA LYS A 8 -1.21 -3.31 -35.95
C LYS A 8 -0.03 -3.72 -35.07
N GLY A 9 -0.28 -4.55 -34.06
CA GLY A 9 0.73 -5.01 -33.13
C GLY A 9 1.12 -4.03 -32.01
N ALA A 10 0.53 -2.84 -31.97
CA ALA A 10 0.77 -1.91 -30.86
C ALA A 10 0.15 -2.45 -29.57
N ILE A 11 0.89 -2.35 -28.46
CA ILE A 11 0.41 -2.71 -27.14
C ILE A 11 -0.62 -1.69 -26.67
N VAL A 12 -1.71 -2.18 -26.08
CA VAL A 12 -2.74 -1.37 -25.41
C VAL A 12 -2.73 -1.73 -23.93
N SER A 13 -2.63 -0.74 -23.08
CA SER A 13 -2.66 -0.99 -21.64
C SER A 13 -3.69 -0.15 -20.91
N SER A 14 -4.19 -0.67 -19.79
CA SER A 14 -5.00 0.05 -18.81
C SER A 14 -4.16 0.40 -17.58
N ASN A 15 -4.45 1.54 -16.95
CA ASN A 15 -3.82 1.93 -15.68
C ASN A 15 -4.76 1.65 -14.48
N THR A 16 -5.67 0.68 -14.59
CA THR A 16 -6.52 0.30 -13.46
C THR A 16 -5.70 -0.23 -12.29
N SER A 17 -6.16 0.01 -11.07
CA SER A 17 -5.54 -0.48 -9.83
C SER A 17 -6.29 -1.67 -9.21
N SER A 18 -7.49 -2.00 -9.73
CA SER A 18 -8.38 -2.98 -9.07
C SER A 18 -9.24 -3.80 -10.02
N ILE A 19 -9.51 -3.31 -11.26
CA ILE A 19 -10.35 -4.05 -12.19
C ILE A 19 -9.54 -5.19 -12.81
N PRO A 20 -9.95 -6.46 -12.65
CA PRO A 20 -9.24 -7.60 -13.24
C PRO A 20 -9.09 -7.48 -14.75
N ILE A 21 -7.94 -7.89 -15.28
CA ILE A 21 -7.68 -7.85 -16.74
C ILE A 21 -8.70 -8.71 -17.52
N LYS A 22 -9.18 -9.80 -16.91
CA LYS A 22 -10.23 -10.65 -17.48
C LYS A 22 -11.51 -9.87 -17.75
N VAL A 23 -11.90 -8.97 -16.84
CA VAL A 23 -13.10 -8.13 -17.00
C VAL A 23 -12.89 -7.09 -18.10
N LEU A 24 -11.71 -6.44 -18.12
CA LEU A 24 -11.39 -5.41 -19.12
C LEU A 24 -11.27 -5.99 -20.54
N SER A 25 -10.84 -7.24 -20.65
CA SER A 25 -10.60 -7.91 -21.94
C SER A 25 -11.76 -8.79 -22.43
N GLN A 26 -12.88 -8.85 -21.71
CA GLN A 26 -14.00 -9.78 -22.02
C GLN A 26 -14.60 -9.61 -23.43
N HIS A 27 -14.49 -8.42 -24.02
CA HIS A 27 -14.99 -8.13 -25.37
C HIS A 27 -13.88 -8.08 -26.43
N LEU A 28 -12.66 -8.44 -26.10
CA LEU A 28 -11.54 -8.53 -27.03
C LEU A 28 -11.49 -9.92 -27.66
N SER A 29 -11.11 -9.97 -28.94
CA SER A 29 -10.76 -11.24 -29.59
C SER A 29 -9.49 -11.83 -28.98
N GLU A 30 -9.25 -13.14 -29.17
CA GLU A 30 -8.03 -13.80 -28.67
C GLU A 30 -6.75 -13.15 -29.24
N GLU A 31 -6.80 -12.66 -30.48
CA GLU A 31 -5.68 -11.95 -31.08
C GLU A 31 -5.46 -10.56 -30.43
N GLU A 32 -6.55 -9.84 -30.11
CA GLU A 32 -6.45 -8.55 -29.42
C GLU A 32 -5.96 -8.71 -27.97
N LYS A 33 -6.29 -9.79 -27.29
CA LYS A 33 -5.83 -10.09 -25.93
C LYS A 33 -4.32 -10.30 -25.86
N LYS A 34 -3.66 -10.76 -26.94
CA LYS A 34 -2.20 -10.86 -27.00
C LYS A 34 -1.50 -9.52 -26.81
N ASP A 35 -2.15 -8.43 -27.18
CA ASP A 35 -1.63 -7.07 -27.16
C ASP A 35 -2.19 -6.25 -26.00
N PHE A 36 -2.99 -6.83 -25.10
CA PHE A 36 -3.64 -6.10 -24.01
C PHE A 36 -3.08 -6.51 -22.64
N CYS A 37 -2.61 -5.54 -21.88
CA CYS A 37 -2.12 -5.74 -20.50
C CYS A 37 -2.57 -4.60 -19.59
N ILE A 38 -2.17 -4.64 -18.32
CA ILE A 38 -2.28 -3.51 -17.42
C ILE A 38 -0.86 -2.99 -17.15
N THR A 39 -0.71 -1.67 -17.16
CA THR A 39 0.48 -0.97 -16.65
C THR A 39 0.04 -0.11 -15.48
N HIS A 40 0.19 -0.65 -14.28
CA HIS A 40 -0.25 0.01 -13.06
C HIS A 40 0.85 0.89 -12.48
N PHE A 41 0.71 2.19 -12.66
CA PHE A 41 1.58 3.21 -12.08
C PHE A 41 1.09 3.62 -10.71
N PHE A 42 2.01 3.82 -9.78
CA PHE A 42 1.70 4.34 -8.46
C PHE A 42 1.76 5.87 -8.43
N ASN A 43 0.81 6.48 -7.75
CA ASN A 43 0.72 7.93 -7.65
C ASN A 43 1.54 8.47 -6.46
N PRO A 44 2.33 9.53 -6.61
CA PRO A 44 2.54 10.36 -7.81
C PRO A 44 3.49 9.68 -8.81
N VAL A 45 3.03 9.49 -10.04
CA VAL A 45 3.72 8.71 -11.10
C VAL A 45 5.17 9.14 -11.30
N ARG A 46 5.45 10.44 -11.24
CA ARG A 46 6.79 10.99 -11.44
C ARG A 46 7.81 10.51 -10.39
N TYR A 47 7.36 10.28 -9.16
CA TYR A 47 8.24 10.00 -8.02
C TYR A 47 8.25 8.52 -7.62
N MET A 48 7.16 7.81 -7.86
CA MET A 48 7.05 6.41 -7.52
C MET A 48 7.81 5.54 -8.53
N GLY A 49 8.81 4.80 -8.04
CA GLY A 49 9.66 3.95 -8.87
C GLY A 49 8.97 2.68 -9.37
N LEU A 50 8.06 2.11 -8.57
CA LEU A 50 7.39 0.85 -8.91
C LEU A 50 6.40 1.00 -10.07
N LEU A 51 6.44 0.04 -10.99
CA LEU A 51 5.44 -0.17 -12.04
C LEU A 51 5.11 -1.66 -12.13
N GLU A 52 3.83 -1.99 -12.10
CA GLU A 52 3.37 -3.36 -12.32
C GLU A 52 2.86 -3.54 -13.75
N ILE A 53 3.35 -4.57 -14.42
CA ILE A 53 2.84 -5.02 -15.71
C ILE A 53 2.03 -6.28 -15.44
N VAL A 54 0.69 -6.15 -15.43
CA VAL A 54 -0.20 -7.28 -15.19
C VAL A 54 -0.56 -7.92 -16.53
N LYS A 55 -0.22 -9.18 -16.65
CA LYS A 55 -0.43 -9.96 -17.87
C LYS A 55 -1.64 -10.88 -17.77
N ASN A 56 -2.25 -11.18 -18.89
CA ASN A 56 -3.18 -12.30 -19.06
C ASN A 56 -2.47 -13.53 -19.65
N GLU A 57 -3.17 -14.66 -19.67
CA GLU A 57 -2.62 -15.93 -20.17
C GLU A 57 -2.31 -15.90 -21.68
N ASN A 58 -2.97 -15.04 -22.45
CA ASN A 58 -2.85 -14.95 -23.89
C ASN A 58 -1.80 -13.96 -24.36
N ASN A 59 -1.18 -13.19 -23.44
CA ASN A 59 -0.21 -12.18 -23.82
C ASN A 59 0.98 -12.78 -24.58
N ASP A 60 1.39 -12.08 -25.62
CA ASP A 60 2.68 -12.29 -26.28
C ASP A 60 3.80 -11.90 -25.31
N LEU A 61 4.58 -12.91 -24.88
CA LEU A 61 5.65 -12.71 -23.89
C LEU A 61 6.78 -11.79 -24.39
N ASP A 62 7.06 -11.80 -25.69
CA ASP A 62 8.08 -10.91 -26.25
C ASP A 62 7.65 -9.44 -26.15
N LYS A 63 6.34 -9.18 -26.33
CA LYS A 63 5.78 -7.84 -26.14
C LYS A 63 5.78 -7.41 -24.66
N ILE A 64 5.48 -8.32 -23.75
CA ILE A 64 5.57 -8.03 -22.31
C ILE A 64 7.01 -7.73 -21.89
N ASN A 65 7.97 -8.52 -22.38
CA ASN A 65 9.40 -8.30 -22.12
C ASN A 65 9.90 -6.98 -22.74
N PHE A 66 9.46 -6.66 -23.94
CA PHE A 66 9.74 -5.37 -24.58
C PHE A 66 9.19 -4.21 -23.74
N LEU A 67 7.93 -4.30 -23.32
CA LEU A 67 7.27 -3.28 -22.49
C LEU A 67 8.00 -3.10 -21.14
N LYS A 68 8.40 -4.21 -20.50
CA LYS A 68 9.19 -4.16 -19.26
C LYS A 68 10.48 -3.39 -19.47
N LYS A 69 11.28 -3.76 -20.48
CA LYS A 69 12.54 -3.07 -20.81
C LYS A 69 12.33 -1.58 -21.13
N PHE A 70 11.29 -1.27 -21.90
CA PHE A 70 10.94 0.12 -22.20
C PHE A 70 10.65 0.91 -20.92
N CYS A 71 9.85 0.36 -20.02
CA CYS A 71 9.53 1.03 -18.76
C CYS A 71 10.75 1.19 -17.85
N GLU A 72 11.67 0.22 -17.84
CA GLU A 72 12.91 0.28 -17.07
C GLU A 72 13.91 1.30 -17.63
N ILE A 73 14.14 1.27 -18.93
CA ILE A 73 15.20 2.07 -19.59
C ILE A 73 14.72 3.50 -19.86
N GLU A 74 13.55 3.64 -20.51
CA GLU A 74 13.07 4.94 -20.97
C GLU A 74 12.31 5.71 -19.89
N LEU A 75 11.61 5.00 -18.98
CA LEU A 75 10.83 5.64 -17.93
C LEU A 75 11.50 5.60 -16.55
N GLY A 76 12.62 4.90 -16.42
CA GLY A 76 13.35 4.76 -15.15
C GLY A 76 12.54 4.09 -14.04
N LYS A 77 11.65 3.15 -14.39
CA LYS A 77 10.81 2.41 -13.44
C LYS A 77 11.44 1.09 -13.04
N GLY A 78 11.18 0.65 -11.80
CA GLY A 78 11.34 -0.75 -11.43
C GLY A 78 10.11 -1.52 -11.89
N ALA A 79 10.16 -2.12 -13.09
CA ALA A 79 9.03 -2.77 -13.69
C ALA A 79 8.99 -4.25 -13.28
N ILE A 80 7.88 -4.70 -12.69
CA ILE A 80 7.64 -6.10 -12.33
C ILE A 80 6.50 -6.66 -13.16
N VAL A 81 6.57 -7.97 -13.48
CA VAL A 81 5.51 -8.66 -14.21
C VAL A 81 4.69 -9.49 -13.24
N CYS A 82 3.40 -9.17 -13.15
CA CYS A 82 2.47 -9.80 -12.22
C CYS A 82 1.39 -10.59 -12.94
N ASN A 83 0.83 -11.58 -12.24
CA ASN A 83 -0.42 -12.22 -12.62
C ASN A 83 -1.62 -11.35 -12.19
N ASP A 84 -2.77 -11.55 -12.86
CA ASP A 84 -4.04 -10.88 -12.54
C ASP A 84 -4.63 -11.45 -11.25
N THR A 85 -4.27 -10.83 -10.13
CA THR A 85 -4.76 -11.21 -8.79
C THR A 85 -5.30 -9.97 -8.07
N PRO A 86 -6.22 -10.09 -7.11
CA PRO A 86 -6.78 -8.95 -6.38
C PRO A 86 -5.69 -8.07 -5.76
N GLY A 87 -5.69 -6.79 -6.12
CA GLY A 87 -4.71 -5.79 -5.66
C GLY A 87 -3.32 -5.92 -6.28
N PHE A 88 -3.11 -6.83 -7.22
CA PHE A 88 -1.82 -7.15 -7.83
C PHE A 88 -0.76 -7.44 -6.75
N LEU A 89 0.49 -7.03 -6.90
CA LEU A 89 1.52 -7.21 -5.89
C LEU A 89 1.63 -5.99 -4.96
N GLY A 90 1.75 -4.81 -5.54
CA GLY A 90 2.07 -3.59 -4.78
C GLY A 90 0.96 -3.16 -3.83
N ASN A 91 -0.30 -3.12 -4.30
CA ASN A 91 -1.42 -2.79 -3.40
C ASN A 91 -1.61 -3.90 -2.35
N ARG A 92 -1.44 -5.17 -2.74
CA ARG A 92 -1.60 -6.29 -1.82
C ARG A 92 -0.61 -6.24 -0.66
N VAL A 93 0.68 -6.10 -0.97
CA VAL A 93 1.74 -5.98 0.05
C VAL A 93 1.62 -4.65 0.80
N GLY A 94 1.31 -3.55 0.10
CA GLY A 94 1.17 -2.23 0.71
C GLY A 94 0.02 -2.15 1.72
N VAL A 95 -1.15 -2.68 1.39
CA VAL A 95 -2.30 -2.69 2.32
C VAL A 95 -2.04 -3.63 3.49
N TYR A 96 -1.42 -4.80 3.24
CA TYR A 96 -0.98 -5.68 4.33
C TYR A 96 0.00 -4.96 5.28
N ALA A 97 1.00 -4.26 4.72
CA ALA A 97 1.98 -3.52 5.48
C ALA A 97 1.35 -2.43 6.34
N MET A 98 0.39 -1.70 5.77
CA MET A 98 -0.36 -0.68 6.50
C MET A 98 -1.17 -1.29 7.64
N GLN A 99 -1.88 -2.39 7.39
CA GLN A 99 -2.72 -3.04 8.39
C GLN A 99 -1.90 -3.64 9.53
N ILE A 100 -0.80 -4.33 9.22
CA ILE A 100 0.04 -4.93 10.25
C ILE A 100 0.76 -3.86 11.09
N ALA A 101 1.22 -2.76 10.48
CA ALA A 101 1.85 -1.68 11.22
C ALA A 101 0.87 -1.03 12.20
N MET A 102 -0.37 -0.76 11.77
CA MET A 102 -1.41 -0.23 12.66
C MET A 102 -1.74 -1.22 13.78
N THR A 103 -1.99 -2.49 13.46
CA THR A 103 -2.35 -3.52 14.44
C THR A 103 -1.26 -3.72 15.49
N GLU A 104 0.02 -3.75 15.08
CA GLU A 104 1.14 -3.88 16.01
C GLU A 104 1.32 -2.63 16.88
N ALA A 105 1.02 -1.44 16.36
CA ALA A 105 1.04 -0.21 17.15
C ALA A 105 0.01 -0.26 18.29
N PHE A 106 -1.23 -0.69 17.99
CA PHE A 106 -2.26 -0.92 19.02
C PHE A 106 -1.82 -1.96 20.05
N LYS A 107 -1.30 -3.10 19.58
CA LYS A 107 -0.87 -4.21 20.43
C LYS A 107 0.27 -3.82 21.39
N MET A 108 1.21 -3.03 20.89
CA MET A 108 2.38 -2.58 21.66
C MET A 108 2.14 -1.26 22.41
N LYS A 109 0.92 -0.73 22.37
CA LYS A 109 0.53 0.53 23.02
C LYS A 109 1.43 1.71 22.63
N LEU A 110 1.80 1.79 21.36
CA LEU A 110 2.51 2.95 20.83
C LEU A 110 1.53 4.09 20.61
N SER A 111 2.01 5.33 20.79
CA SER A 111 1.24 6.48 20.32
C SER A 111 1.26 6.55 18.79
N VAL A 112 0.32 7.30 18.23
CA VAL A 112 0.24 7.59 16.79
C VAL A 112 1.57 8.15 16.28
N GLU A 113 2.14 9.09 17.03
CA GLU A 113 3.40 9.76 16.67
C GLU A 113 4.61 8.83 16.79
N GLU A 114 4.62 7.93 17.77
CA GLU A 114 5.69 6.94 17.93
C GLU A 114 5.70 5.96 16.75
N ALA A 115 4.54 5.42 16.40
CA ALA A 115 4.41 4.51 15.28
C ALA A 115 4.79 5.18 13.94
N ASP A 116 4.34 6.41 13.71
CA ASP A 116 4.67 7.17 12.50
C ASP A 116 6.16 7.54 12.41
N ALA A 117 6.79 7.82 13.55
CA ALA A 117 8.22 8.09 13.59
C ALA A 117 9.07 6.86 13.22
N ILE A 118 8.59 5.66 13.54
CA ILE A 118 9.24 4.38 13.22
C ILE A 118 8.88 3.93 11.79
N PHE A 119 7.58 3.80 11.50
CA PHE A 119 7.07 3.40 10.19
C PHE A 119 7.11 4.57 9.20
N GLY A 120 8.31 5.01 8.88
CA GLY A 120 8.58 6.13 8.00
C GLY A 120 9.98 6.02 7.43
N ARG A 121 10.70 7.14 7.38
CA ARG A 121 12.08 7.18 6.85
C ARG A 121 13.02 6.12 7.41
N PRO A 122 12.99 5.78 8.71
CA PRO A 122 13.86 4.75 9.27
C PRO A 122 13.66 3.36 8.67
N MET A 123 12.44 3.07 8.21
CA MET A 123 12.10 1.82 7.52
C MET A 123 12.13 1.94 5.98
N GLY A 124 12.71 3.02 5.43
CA GLY A 124 12.73 3.24 4.00
C GLY A 124 11.37 3.67 3.39
N ILE A 125 10.43 4.10 4.23
CA ILE A 125 9.06 4.47 3.86
C ILE A 125 8.92 6.00 3.87
N PRO A 126 7.97 6.59 3.11
CA PRO A 126 7.76 8.04 3.12
C PRO A 126 7.51 8.61 4.52
N LYS A 127 7.94 9.85 4.74
CA LYS A 127 7.86 10.57 6.03
C LYS A 127 6.44 10.62 6.65
N THR A 128 5.41 10.34 5.87
CA THR A 128 4.02 10.43 6.31
C THR A 128 3.72 9.52 7.52
N GLY A 129 4.48 8.42 7.66
CA GLY A 129 4.19 7.38 8.63
C GLY A 129 2.93 6.60 8.28
N ILE A 130 2.50 5.70 9.17
CA ILE A 130 1.35 4.84 8.92
C ILE A 130 0.02 5.54 9.18
N PHE A 131 -0.13 6.20 10.32
CA PHE A 131 -1.37 6.86 10.68
C PHE A 131 -1.62 8.13 9.84
N GLY A 132 -0.54 8.89 9.57
CA GLY A 132 -0.61 10.01 8.65
C GLY A 132 -0.92 9.58 7.21
N LEU A 133 -0.58 8.36 6.80
CA LEU A 133 -0.93 7.80 5.49
C LEU A 133 -2.40 7.37 5.44
N TYR A 134 -2.93 6.77 6.50
CA TYR A 134 -4.38 6.51 6.62
C TYR A 134 -5.19 7.80 6.52
N ASP A 135 -4.76 8.87 7.21
CA ASP A 135 -5.41 10.17 7.13
C ASP A 135 -5.32 10.82 5.74
N LEU A 136 -4.25 10.56 5.00
CA LEU A 136 -4.06 11.07 3.65
C LEU A 136 -4.94 10.35 2.63
N ILE A 137 -5.01 9.03 2.70
CA ILE A 137 -5.80 8.19 1.78
C ILE A 137 -7.29 8.34 2.09
N GLY A 138 -7.64 8.32 3.34
CA GLY A 138 -8.98 8.25 3.90
C GLY A 138 -9.19 6.94 4.65
N ILE A 139 -9.51 7.05 5.93
CA ILE A 139 -9.70 5.89 6.82
C ILE A 139 -10.88 5.04 6.35
N ASP A 140 -11.95 5.69 5.87
CA ASP A 140 -13.14 5.08 5.28
C ASP A 140 -12.79 4.30 4.01
N LEU A 141 -12.06 4.93 3.08
CA LEU A 141 -11.61 4.28 1.85
C LEU A 141 -10.75 3.05 2.14
N MET A 142 -9.84 3.14 3.11
CA MET A 142 -9.04 1.99 3.52
C MET A 142 -9.90 0.87 4.11
N GLY A 143 -10.95 1.21 4.85
CA GLY A 143 -11.95 0.24 5.34
C GLY A 143 -12.63 -0.51 4.20
N ASP A 144 -12.99 0.19 3.13
CA ASP A 144 -13.62 -0.43 1.95
C ASP A 144 -12.64 -1.29 1.15
N VAL A 145 -11.38 -0.86 1.03
CA VAL A 145 -10.32 -1.68 0.42
C VAL A 145 -10.09 -2.97 1.20
N LEU A 146 -10.07 -2.91 2.54
CA LEU A 146 -9.95 -4.11 3.38
C LEU A 146 -11.12 -5.06 3.17
N LYS A 147 -12.37 -4.56 3.14
CA LYS A 147 -13.56 -5.39 2.86
C LYS A 147 -13.51 -6.04 1.48
N SER A 148 -13.05 -5.32 0.47
CA SER A 148 -12.86 -5.85 -0.89
C SER A 148 -11.86 -7.00 -0.88
N PHE A 149 -10.69 -6.82 -0.25
CA PHE A 149 -9.68 -7.88 -0.15
C PHE A 149 -10.18 -9.10 0.64
N ILE A 150 -10.88 -8.89 1.75
CA ILE A 150 -11.48 -10.01 2.51
C ILE A 150 -12.44 -10.82 1.63
N LYS A 151 -13.21 -10.16 0.77
CA LYS A 151 -14.18 -10.81 -0.12
C LYS A 151 -13.53 -11.52 -1.31
N GLU A 152 -12.46 -10.94 -1.87
CA GLU A 152 -11.88 -11.38 -3.14
C GLU A 152 -10.72 -12.36 -2.96
N LEU A 153 -10.03 -12.32 -1.81
CA LEU A 153 -8.89 -13.19 -1.55
C LEU A 153 -9.34 -14.58 -1.10
N PRO A 154 -8.60 -15.64 -1.48
CA PRO A 154 -8.84 -16.98 -0.98
C PRO A 154 -8.86 -17.03 0.56
N GLU A 155 -9.71 -17.84 1.17
CA GLU A 155 -9.79 -17.99 2.63
C GLU A 155 -8.46 -18.41 3.28
N THR A 156 -7.61 -19.09 2.52
CA THR A 156 -6.26 -19.50 2.95
C THR A 156 -5.24 -18.39 2.92
N ASP A 157 -5.59 -17.21 2.39
CA ASP A 157 -4.66 -16.09 2.31
C ASP A 157 -4.39 -15.50 3.69
N LYS A 158 -3.12 -15.33 4.02
CA LYS A 158 -2.69 -14.76 5.32
C LYS A 158 -3.12 -13.32 5.54
N PHE A 159 -3.61 -12.64 4.51
CA PHE A 159 -4.21 -11.32 4.65
C PHE A 159 -5.36 -11.31 5.66
N HIS A 160 -6.15 -12.40 5.73
CA HIS A 160 -7.26 -12.54 6.67
C HIS A 160 -6.83 -12.52 8.14
N GLU A 161 -5.58 -12.88 8.44
CA GLU A 161 -5.05 -12.83 9.82
C GLU A 161 -4.94 -11.38 10.33
N VAL A 162 -4.69 -10.42 9.44
CA VAL A 162 -4.45 -9.01 9.78
C VAL A 162 -5.63 -8.09 9.46
N ALA A 163 -6.52 -8.50 8.57
CA ALA A 163 -7.68 -7.74 8.13
C ALA A 163 -8.83 -7.76 9.15
N LYS A 164 -8.52 -7.40 10.40
CA LYS A 164 -9.49 -7.36 11.49
C LYS A 164 -10.03 -5.95 11.69
N GLU A 165 -11.32 -5.86 11.99
CA GLU A 165 -11.93 -4.60 12.36
C GLU A 165 -11.37 -4.11 13.71
N ILE A 166 -10.94 -2.86 13.76
CA ILE A 166 -10.47 -2.21 14.98
C ILE A 166 -11.60 -1.30 15.46
N PRO A 167 -12.19 -1.55 16.66
CA PRO A 167 -13.37 -0.80 17.13
C PRO A 167 -13.17 0.72 17.15
N LEU A 168 -11.98 1.21 17.53
CA LEU A 168 -11.67 2.63 17.51
C LEU A 168 -11.72 3.21 16.10
N VAL A 169 -11.18 2.50 15.11
CA VAL A 169 -11.19 2.92 13.69
C VAL A 169 -12.61 3.00 13.16
N LYS A 170 -13.45 2.02 13.49
CA LYS A 170 -14.87 2.03 13.13
C LYS A 170 -15.58 3.25 13.72
N LYS A 171 -15.37 3.53 15.01
CA LYS A 171 -15.94 4.69 15.69
C LYS A 171 -15.50 6.01 15.06
N LEU A 172 -14.24 6.13 14.63
CA LEU A 172 -13.75 7.30 13.89
C LEU A 172 -14.54 7.53 12.60
N ILE A 173 -14.71 6.47 11.79
CA ILE A 173 -15.46 6.54 10.53
C ILE A 173 -16.91 6.96 10.78
N GLU A 174 -17.60 6.29 11.70
CA GLU A 174 -18.99 6.58 12.07
C GLU A 174 -19.19 8.02 12.57
N SER A 175 -18.17 8.58 13.23
CA SER A 175 -18.18 9.95 13.75
C SER A 175 -17.74 11.01 12.71
N GLY A 176 -17.40 10.59 11.49
CA GLY A 176 -16.95 11.47 10.40
C GLY A 176 -15.48 11.90 10.48
N PHE A 177 -14.68 11.20 11.31
CA PHE A 177 -13.23 11.37 11.36
C PHE A 177 -12.57 10.41 10.35
N THR A 178 -12.66 10.77 9.08
CA THR A 178 -12.22 9.93 7.96
C THR A 178 -10.86 10.31 7.40
N GLY A 179 -10.11 11.16 8.10
CA GLY A 179 -8.82 11.67 7.69
C GLY A 179 -8.87 13.13 7.22
N ARG A 180 -7.92 13.53 6.38
CA ARG A 180 -7.76 14.92 5.91
C ARG A 180 -8.97 15.48 5.15
N LYS A 181 -9.79 14.62 4.57
CA LYS A 181 -11.03 14.98 3.84
C LYS A 181 -12.22 15.21 4.77
N GLY A 182 -12.16 14.65 6.00
CA GLY A 182 -13.21 14.74 7.00
C GLY A 182 -12.90 15.77 8.10
N LYS A 183 -13.42 15.50 9.29
CA LYS A 183 -13.18 16.33 10.50
C LYS A 183 -11.76 16.19 11.07
N GLY A 184 -10.92 15.36 10.50
CA GLY A 184 -9.64 14.85 10.96
C GLY A 184 -9.65 13.33 10.91
N GLY A 185 -8.64 12.69 11.47
CA GLY A 185 -8.51 11.26 11.58
C GLY A 185 -7.65 10.91 12.79
N PHE A 186 -6.57 10.16 12.60
CA PHE A 186 -5.58 9.94 13.67
C PHE A 186 -4.88 11.24 14.09
N TYR A 187 -4.81 12.17 13.16
CA TYR A 187 -4.43 13.55 13.42
C TYR A 187 -5.57 14.50 13.05
N ARG A 188 -5.68 15.60 13.78
CA ARG A 188 -6.58 16.70 13.43
C ARG A 188 -5.95 18.05 13.72
N VAL A 189 -6.44 19.08 13.05
CA VAL A 189 -6.08 20.47 13.36
C VAL A 189 -7.19 21.07 14.19
N ASN A 190 -6.90 21.37 15.46
CA ASN A 190 -7.77 22.12 16.33
C ASN A 190 -7.47 23.63 16.20
N LYS A 191 -8.50 24.45 16.15
CA LYS A 191 -8.39 25.91 16.15
C LYS A 191 -8.93 26.44 17.48
N THR A 192 -8.02 26.76 18.39
CA THR A 192 -8.36 27.32 19.69
C THR A 192 -7.67 28.67 19.78
N ASP A 193 -8.40 29.73 20.16
CA ASP A 193 -7.92 31.11 20.33
C ASP A 193 -7.14 31.65 19.11
N GLY A 194 -7.62 31.32 17.89
CA GLY A 194 -6.97 31.74 16.63
C GLY A 194 -5.67 31.01 16.29
N LYS A 195 -5.20 30.10 17.14
CA LYS A 195 -4.02 29.27 16.90
C LYS A 195 -4.42 27.92 16.34
N LYS A 196 -3.64 27.41 15.37
CA LYS A 196 -3.78 26.06 14.85
C LYS A 196 -2.90 25.12 15.66
N ILE A 197 -3.51 24.18 16.37
CA ILE A 197 -2.81 23.14 17.13
C ILE A 197 -3.04 21.81 16.42
N MET A 198 -1.94 21.13 16.07
CA MET A 198 -2.01 19.76 15.61
C MET A 198 -2.22 18.86 16.82
N GLU A 199 -3.26 18.04 16.78
CA GLU A 199 -3.57 17.06 17.80
C GLU A 199 -3.45 15.65 17.23
N ALA A 200 -3.06 14.70 18.07
CA ALA A 200 -3.01 13.29 17.77
C ALA A 200 -3.98 12.51 18.65
N LEU A 201 -4.54 11.45 18.08
CA LEU A 201 -5.47 10.56 18.76
C LEU A 201 -4.71 9.61 19.70
N ASN A 202 -5.16 9.49 20.93
CA ASN A 202 -4.72 8.43 21.83
C ASN A 202 -5.41 7.12 21.42
N LEU A 203 -4.62 6.10 21.06
CA LEU A 203 -5.14 4.83 20.56
C LEU A 203 -5.84 3.97 21.62
N GLU A 204 -5.63 4.24 22.90
CA GLU A 204 -6.29 3.53 24.01
C GLU A 204 -7.60 4.21 24.43
N THR A 205 -7.60 5.54 24.56
CA THR A 205 -8.75 6.30 25.07
C THR A 205 -9.66 6.84 23.99
N GLY A 206 -9.14 7.06 22.78
CA GLY A 206 -9.84 7.73 21.70
C GLY A 206 -9.94 9.24 21.87
N GLU A 207 -9.18 9.83 22.80
CA GLU A 207 -9.15 11.27 23.04
C GLU A 207 -8.02 11.94 22.27
N TYR A 208 -8.22 13.21 21.90
CA TYR A 208 -7.19 13.99 21.23
C TYR A 208 -6.39 14.83 22.22
N SER A 209 -5.10 14.92 21.99
CA SER A 209 -4.19 15.78 22.73
C SER A 209 -3.17 16.44 21.79
N PRO A 210 -2.54 17.55 22.17
CA PRO A 210 -1.51 18.19 21.36
C PRO A 210 -0.44 17.19 20.91
N SER A 211 -0.22 17.12 19.60
CA SER A 211 0.73 16.16 19.01
C SER A 211 2.17 16.48 19.42
N LYS A 212 2.91 15.44 19.75
CA LYS A 212 4.29 15.50 20.22
C LYS A 212 5.26 15.08 19.14
N LYS A 213 6.36 15.81 19.01
CA LYS A 213 7.45 15.37 18.14
C LYS A 213 8.24 14.26 18.83
N ILE A 214 8.24 13.08 18.24
CA ILE A 214 9.05 11.96 18.73
C ILE A 214 10.45 12.06 18.12
N ASN A 215 11.45 12.10 18.98
CA ASN A 215 12.84 12.06 18.57
C ASN A 215 13.39 10.65 18.79
N ILE A 216 13.54 9.89 17.72
CA ILE A 216 14.21 8.60 17.78
C ILE A 216 15.71 8.89 17.78
N LYS A 217 16.31 8.88 18.98
CA LYS A 217 17.74 9.13 19.15
C LYS A 217 18.57 8.06 18.44
N THR A 218 18.94 8.34 17.21
CA THR A 218 19.99 7.60 16.49
C THR A 218 20.66 8.58 15.53
N GLU A 219 21.97 8.63 15.51
CA GLU A 219 22.75 9.55 14.65
C GLU A 219 22.57 9.22 13.16
N LYS A 220 22.28 7.97 12.82
CA LYS A 220 21.83 7.50 11.49
C LYS A 220 20.78 6.43 11.70
N VAL A 221 19.52 6.78 11.55
CA VAL A 221 18.42 5.80 11.66
C VAL A 221 18.29 5.12 10.31
N ASP A 222 18.93 3.97 10.17
CA ASP A 222 18.67 3.01 9.10
C ASP A 222 17.87 1.82 9.65
N LEU A 223 17.35 0.99 8.76
CA LEU A 223 16.56 -0.19 9.14
C LEU A 223 17.34 -1.13 10.04
N LYS A 224 18.64 -1.36 9.75
CA LYS A 224 19.49 -2.28 10.51
C LYS A 224 19.69 -1.82 11.95
N SER A 225 20.01 -0.54 12.15
CA SER A 225 20.18 0.03 13.50
C SER A 225 18.86 0.03 14.26
N LEU A 226 17.74 0.27 13.58
CA LEU A 226 16.43 0.30 14.18
C LEU A 226 15.97 -1.08 14.69
N ILE A 227 16.04 -2.11 13.86
CA ILE A 227 15.60 -3.47 14.25
C ILE A 227 16.48 -4.14 15.31
N ASN A 228 17.70 -3.68 15.49
CA ASN A 228 18.64 -4.17 16.52
C ASN A 228 18.48 -3.48 17.86
N ARG A 229 17.56 -2.53 18.01
CA ARG A 229 17.28 -1.89 19.31
C ARG A 229 16.54 -2.86 20.23
N ASP A 230 16.94 -2.92 21.48
CA ASP A 230 16.26 -3.72 22.51
C ASP A 230 15.16 -2.93 23.26
N ASP A 231 14.56 -1.95 22.62
CA ASP A 231 13.43 -1.19 23.16
C ASP A 231 12.12 -1.49 22.39
N LYS A 232 11.02 -0.86 22.83
CA LYS A 232 9.72 -1.01 22.17
C LYS A 232 9.74 -0.61 20.69
N TYR A 233 10.60 0.30 20.29
CA TYR A 233 10.72 0.80 18.93
C TYR A 233 11.38 -0.22 18.00
N GLY A 234 12.48 -0.84 18.44
CA GLY A 234 13.10 -1.93 17.70
C GLY A 234 12.20 -3.15 17.60
N LYS A 235 11.54 -3.52 18.68
CA LYS A 235 10.57 -4.64 18.70
C LYS A 235 9.40 -4.39 17.76
N TYR A 236 8.87 -3.18 17.70
CA TYR A 236 7.83 -2.80 16.75
C TYR A 236 8.33 -2.87 15.31
N ALA A 237 9.46 -2.26 15.01
CA ALA A 237 10.04 -2.26 13.66
C ALA A 237 10.30 -3.68 13.17
N TRP A 238 10.90 -4.53 14.01
CA TRP A 238 11.14 -5.94 13.68
C TRP A 238 9.83 -6.72 13.47
N SER A 239 8.85 -6.56 14.37
CA SER A 239 7.56 -7.24 14.24
C SER A 239 6.84 -6.89 12.95
N VAL A 240 6.87 -5.62 12.57
CA VAL A 240 6.23 -5.15 11.32
C VAL A 240 6.97 -5.67 10.10
N ILE A 241 8.29 -5.40 9.99
CA ILE A 241 9.03 -5.72 8.76
C ILE A 241 9.13 -7.23 8.52
N SER A 242 9.33 -8.03 9.58
CA SER A 242 9.40 -9.49 9.44
C SER A 242 8.09 -10.09 8.94
N LYS A 243 6.94 -9.56 9.37
CA LYS A 243 5.63 -10.00 8.89
C LYS A 243 5.36 -9.57 7.47
N ILE A 244 5.76 -8.35 7.08
CA ILE A 244 5.66 -7.88 5.69
C ILE A 244 6.46 -8.78 4.78
N ILE A 245 7.74 -9.04 5.09
CA ILE A 245 8.61 -9.91 4.28
C ILE A 245 8.02 -11.32 4.18
N LYS A 246 7.57 -11.88 5.32
CA LYS A 246 6.96 -13.21 5.33
C LYS A 246 5.70 -13.29 4.46
N TYR A 247 4.86 -12.26 4.50
CA TYR A 247 3.66 -12.20 3.66
C TYR A 247 4.03 -12.05 2.19
N ALA A 248 4.86 -11.07 1.85
CA ALA A 248 5.30 -10.82 0.48
C ALA A 248 5.95 -12.07 -0.14
N SER A 249 6.87 -12.72 0.58
CA SER A 249 7.48 -13.98 0.13
C SER A 249 6.47 -15.10 -0.09
N SER A 250 5.37 -15.13 0.65
CA SER A 250 4.30 -16.15 0.46
C SER A 250 3.49 -15.96 -0.82
N LEU A 251 3.60 -14.80 -1.47
CA LEU A 251 2.91 -14.49 -2.72
C LEU A 251 3.65 -15.00 -3.97
N VAL A 252 4.87 -15.48 -3.81
CA VAL A 252 5.64 -16.16 -4.86
C VAL A 252 5.36 -17.67 -4.79
N PRO A 253 5.10 -18.34 -5.92
CA PRO A 253 5.05 -17.85 -7.31
C PRO A 253 3.65 -17.38 -7.77
N GLY A 254 2.68 -17.24 -6.87
CA GLY A 254 1.29 -17.00 -7.20
C GLY A 254 1.04 -15.66 -7.93
N ILE A 255 1.70 -14.60 -7.51
CA ILE A 255 1.53 -13.26 -8.09
C ILE A 255 2.67 -12.91 -9.03
N THR A 256 3.91 -13.14 -8.61
CA THR A 256 5.12 -13.01 -9.44
C THR A 256 5.94 -14.29 -9.37
N LYS A 257 6.78 -14.51 -10.37
CA LYS A 257 7.63 -15.71 -10.42
C LYS A 257 8.95 -15.53 -9.67
N GLU A 258 9.39 -14.29 -9.50
CA GLU A 258 10.72 -13.96 -9.02
C GLU A 258 10.67 -13.36 -7.60
N PHE A 259 11.49 -13.90 -6.70
CA PHE A 259 11.65 -13.30 -5.36
C PHE A 259 12.27 -11.90 -5.40
N ASN A 260 13.00 -11.56 -6.47
CA ASN A 260 13.59 -10.24 -6.65
C ASN A 260 12.56 -9.14 -6.97
N ASP A 261 11.31 -9.52 -7.28
CA ASP A 261 10.22 -8.60 -7.53
C ASP A 261 9.54 -8.10 -6.25
N ILE A 262 9.95 -8.65 -5.08
CA ILE A 262 9.33 -8.39 -3.78
C ILE A 262 10.15 -7.43 -2.90
#